data_b3dbe27340edd4ce442d0d5732e23f11
#
_entry.id   b3dbe27340edd4ce442d0d5732e23f11
#
_cell.length_a   1.000
_cell.length_b   1.000
_cell.length_c   1.000
_cell.angle_alpha   90.00
_cell.angle_beta   90.00
_cell.angle_gamma   90.00
#
_symmetry.space_group_name_H-M   'P 1'
#
loop_
_entity.id
_entity.type
_entity.pdbx_description
1 polymer ?
#
loop_
_entity_poly.entity_id
_entity_poly.type
_entity_poly.pdbx_seq_one_letter_code
_entity_poly.pdbx_strand_id
1 'polypeptide(L)'
;KDSKEKIDGNWYYLNNDGSMQVSGWFKHDGTWYYITWSGARTYNELAEIGDKKYLFDKDGKMLTGSQVFNGKKMFFASSGELQSDETGSGWQKIESNWYYFDEEGKQIVGKKEINGVTYYFDNKGVMQTGWALIEGHWNYFASSGAMKTGWIKDKDTWYYLDKEGIMQTGLQKIEGTHYYLNASGAMQTGWK
;
A
#
# COMPACT_ATOMS: atom_id res chain seq x y z
N LYS A 1 15.53 28.74 -1.71
CA LYS A 1 14.74 27.76 -2.45
C LYS A 1 15.72 26.78 -3.05
N ASP A 2 15.68 25.55 -2.57
CA ASP A 2 16.58 24.50 -3.07
C ASP A 2 16.48 24.43 -4.58
N SER A 3 17.61 24.52 -5.28
CA SER A 3 17.69 24.48 -6.72
C SER A 3 18.44 23.21 -7.17
N LYS A 4 18.16 22.77 -8.38
CA LYS A 4 18.91 21.70 -9.02
C LYS A 4 19.56 22.22 -10.30
N GLU A 5 20.81 21.85 -10.50
CA GLU A 5 21.59 22.25 -11.66
C GLU A 5 22.15 21.02 -12.38
N LYS A 6 22.26 21.09 -13.69
CA LYS A 6 22.87 20.03 -14.49
C LYS A 6 24.29 20.46 -14.89
N ILE A 7 25.30 19.77 -14.36
CA ILE A 7 26.72 20.06 -14.59
C ILE A 7 27.34 18.79 -15.20
N ASP A 8 27.95 18.91 -16.36
CA ASP A 8 28.61 17.80 -17.11
C ASP A 8 27.73 16.53 -17.23
N GLY A 9 26.42 16.75 -17.51
CA GLY A 9 25.46 15.67 -17.67
C GLY A 9 24.82 15.14 -16.38
N ASN A 10 25.37 15.44 -15.23
CA ASN A 10 24.86 15.01 -13.91
C ASN A 10 24.00 16.08 -13.25
N TRP A 11 22.97 15.63 -12.50
CA TRP A 11 22.15 16.52 -11.70
C TRP A 11 22.72 16.67 -10.28
N TYR A 12 22.84 17.93 -9.84
CA TYR A 12 23.25 18.29 -8.48
C TYR A 12 22.16 19.08 -7.79
N TYR A 13 22.08 18.94 -6.49
CA TYR A 13 21.19 19.76 -5.65
C TYR A 13 22.03 20.80 -4.90
N LEU A 14 21.52 22.04 -4.90
CA LEU A 14 22.15 23.15 -4.23
C LEU A 14 21.29 23.57 -3.02
N ASN A 15 21.93 23.73 -1.89
CA ASN A 15 21.33 24.30 -0.69
C ASN A 15 20.97 25.78 -0.90
N ASN A 16 20.19 26.36 0.01
CA ASN A 16 19.79 27.76 -0.05
C ASN A 16 20.97 28.75 -0.01
N ASP A 17 22.10 28.34 0.52
CA ASP A 17 23.35 29.12 0.58
C ASP A 17 24.23 28.96 -0.67
N GLY A 18 23.77 28.19 -1.66
CA GLY A 18 24.50 27.88 -2.89
C GLY A 18 25.52 26.77 -2.76
N SER A 19 25.71 26.18 -1.57
CA SER A 19 26.55 25.01 -1.41
C SER A 19 25.91 23.77 -2.02
N MET A 20 26.74 22.85 -2.55
CA MET A 20 26.27 21.59 -3.10
C MET A 20 25.86 20.66 -1.96
N GLN A 21 24.66 20.04 -2.09
CA GLN A 21 24.25 18.94 -1.22
C GLN A 21 25.20 17.76 -1.46
N VAL A 22 25.97 17.40 -0.46
CA VAL A 22 26.93 16.30 -0.53
C VAL A 22 26.40 15.09 0.21
N SER A 23 26.44 13.95 -0.42
CA SER A 23 26.14 12.58 0.04
C SER A 23 24.94 12.40 0.99
N GLY A 24 24.16 11.36 0.72
CA GLY A 24 23.08 10.90 1.59
C GLY A 24 21.70 11.03 0.97
N TRP A 25 20.72 10.67 1.78
CA TRP A 25 19.31 10.72 1.41
C TRP A 25 18.78 12.15 1.39
N PHE A 26 18.05 12.46 0.35
CA PHE A 26 17.45 13.76 0.13
C PHE A 26 15.99 13.62 -0.29
N LYS A 27 15.10 14.40 0.31
CA LYS A 27 13.67 14.39 -0.03
C LYS A 27 13.24 15.71 -0.67
N HIS A 28 12.72 15.65 -1.89
CA HIS A 28 12.23 16.82 -2.61
C HIS A 28 10.83 16.52 -3.17
N ASP A 29 9.87 17.40 -2.94
CA ASP A 29 8.47 17.26 -3.34
C ASP A 29 7.88 15.87 -3.02
N GLY A 30 8.14 15.39 -1.79
CA GLY A 30 7.65 14.11 -1.31
C GLY A 30 8.40 12.88 -1.83
N THR A 31 9.33 13.04 -2.76
CA THR A 31 10.09 11.96 -3.40
C THR A 31 11.50 11.86 -2.81
N TRP A 32 11.97 10.64 -2.59
CA TRP A 32 13.32 10.37 -2.11
C TRP A 32 14.31 10.21 -3.25
N TYR A 33 15.52 10.74 -3.04
CA TYR A 33 16.69 10.66 -3.90
C TYR A 33 17.92 10.31 -3.06
N TYR A 34 18.96 9.81 -3.70
CA TYR A 34 20.25 9.60 -3.05
C TYR A 34 21.35 10.37 -3.78
N ILE A 35 22.13 11.11 -3.02
CA ILE A 35 23.28 11.88 -3.51
C ILE A 35 24.54 11.13 -3.13
N THR A 36 25.39 10.84 -4.10
CA THR A 36 26.69 10.21 -3.87
C THR A 36 27.64 11.18 -3.20
N TRP A 37 28.75 10.67 -2.69
CA TRP A 37 29.79 11.51 -2.12
C TRP A 37 30.37 12.55 -3.08
N SER A 38 30.30 12.31 -4.41
CA SER A 38 30.70 13.27 -5.45
C SER A 38 29.67 14.40 -5.66
N GLY A 39 28.53 14.37 -4.93
CA GLY A 39 27.42 15.30 -5.11
C GLY A 39 26.49 14.95 -6.27
N ALA A 40 26.80 13.91 -7.07
CA ALA A 40 25.96 13.47 -8.16
C ALA A 40 24.77 12.64 -7.63
N ARG A 41 23.61 12.81 -8.27
CA ARG A 41 22.42 12.02 -7.96
C ARG A 41 22.53 10.62 -8.55
N THR A 42 22.20 9.61 -7.73
CA THR A 42 22.01 8.22 -8.19
C THR A 42 20.78 8.13 -9.11
N TYR A 43 20.89 7.49 -10.25
CA TYR A 43 19.78 7.33 -11.20
C TYR A 43 19.94 6.08 -12.08
N ASN A 44 18.80 5.51 -12.51
CA ASN A 44 18.70 4.35 -13.40
C ASN A 44 19.57 3.16 -12.97
N GLU A 45 19.62 2.90 -11.67
CA GLU A 45 20.43 1.81 -11.11
C GLU A 45 19.82 1.19 -9.86
N LEU A 46 20.19 -0.07 -9.59
CA LEU A 46 20.01 -0.73 -8.31
C LEU A 46 21.27 -0.46 -7.47
N ALA A 47 21.20 0.54 -6.61
CA ALA A 47 22.34 0.98 -5.80
C ALA A 47 22.37 0.28 -4.43
N GLU A 48 23.57 -0.09 -3.96
CA GLU A 48 23.79 -0.54 -2.59
C GLU A 48 24.22 0.64 -1.74
N ILE A 49 23.41 0.92 -0.69
CA ILE A 49 23.59 2.05 0.21
C ILE A 49 23.63 1.49 1.63
N GLY A 50 24.80 1.47 2.24
CA GLY A 50 25.05 0.69 3.44
C GLY A 50 25.00 -0.81 3.15
N ASP A 51 24.14 -1.52 3.86
CA ASP A 51 23.89 -2.97 3.72
C ASP A 51 22.59 -3.29 2.95
N LYS A 52 21.97 -2.28 2.33
CA LYS A 52 20.65 -2.37 1.70
C LYS A 52 20.70 -1.91 0.24
N LYS A 53 19.79 -2.48 -0.58
CA LYS A 53 19.67 -2.14 -1.99
C LYS A 53 18.42 -1.33 -2.24
N TYR A 54 18.56 -0.31 -3.11
CA TYR A 54 17.50 0.62 -3.50
C TYR A 54 17.52 0.81 -5.01
N LEU A 55 16.35 0.92 -5.63
CA LEU A 55 16.22 1.15 -7.06
C LEU A 55 15.85 2.60 -7.34
N PHE A 56 16.55 3.21 -8.27
CA PHE A 56 16.29 4.57 -8.74
C PHE A 56 15.92 4.58 -10.22
N ASP A 57 14.91 5.36 -10.59
CA ASP A 57 14.50 5.53 -11.96
C ASP A 57 15.47 6.43 -12.76
N LYS A 58 15.17 6.62 -14.06
CA LYS A 58 15.96 7.50 -14.95
C LYS A 58 16.02 8.98 -14.48
N ASP A 59 15.08 9.40 -13.64
CA ASP A 59 15.03 10.74 -13.05
C ASP A 59 15.62 10.75 -11.63
N GLY A 60 16.21 9.64 -11.18
CA GLY A 60 16.83 9.44 -9.86
C GLY A 60 15.83 9.37 -8.71
N LYS A 61 14.54 9.15 -8.97
CA LYS A 61 13.54 8.94 -7.93
C LYS A 61 13.68 7.54 -7.38
N MET A 62 13.73 7.42 -6.06
CA MET A 62 13.69 6.12 -5.39
C MET A 62 12.35 5.43 -5.68
N LEU A 63 12.41 4.19 -6.15
CA LEU A 63 11.25 3.36 -6.46
C LEU A 63 10.86 2.47 -5.27
N THR A 64 9.56 2.17 -5.16
CA THR A 64 8.97 1.29 -4.14
C THR A 64 7.98 0.33 -4.79
N GLY A 65 7.55 -0.70 -4.06
CA GLY A 65 6.62 -1.71 -4.58
C GLY A 65 7.24 -2.64 -5.60
N SER A 66 6.42 -3.23 -6.48
CA SER A 66 6.88 -4.14 -7.53
C SER A 66 7.51 -3.38 -8.69
N GLN A 67 8.74 -3.73 -9.03
CA GLN A 67 9.52 -3.13 -10.10
C GLN A 67 10.13 -4.21 -11.00
N VAL A 68 10.42 -3.87 -12.24
CA VAL A 68 11.23 -4.71 -13.15
C VAL A 68 12.50 -3.96 -13.50
N PHE A 69 13.63 -4.54 -13.15
CA PHE A 69 14.94 -3.98 -13.46
C PHE A 69 15.84 -5.05 -14.10
N ASN A 70 16.39 -4.78 -15.28
CA ASN A 70 17.19 -5.72 -16.06
C ASN A 70 16.51 -7.09 -16.26
N GLY A 71 15.18 -7.09 -16.50
CA GLY A 71 14.38 -8.29 -16.71
C GLY A 71 14.06 -9.10 -15.44
N LYS A 72 14.55 -8.68 -14.27
CA LYS A 72 14.21 -9.29 -12.98
C LYS A 72 13.08 -8.54 -12.29
N LYS A 73 12.11 -9.28 -11.78
CA LYS A 73 11.07 -8.72 -10.92
C LYS A 73 11.62 -8.59 -9.50
N MET A 74 11.40 -7.41 -8.91
CA MET A 74 11.90 -7.06 -7.58
C MET A 74 10.79 -6.39 -6.79
N PHE A 75 10.78 -6.58 -5.49
CA PHE A 75 9.87 -5.89 -4.59
C PHE A 75 10.65 -5.03 -3.59
N PHE A 76 10.26 -3.76 -3.52
CA PHE A 76 10.85 -2.78 -2.60
C PHE A 76 9.81 -2.37 -1.56
N ALA A 77 10.18 -2.34 -0.29
CA ALA A 77 9.35 -1.85 0.79
C ALA A 77 8.95 -0.36 0.58
N SER A 78 8.02 0.13 1.38
CA SER A 78 7.65 1.56 1.39
C SER A 78 8.81 2.48 1.78
N SER A 79 9.80 1.95 2.49
CA SER A 79 11.09 2.60 2.80
C SER A 79 12.05 2.62 1.60
N GLY A 80 11.74 1.92 0.49
CA GLY A 80 12.57 1.77 -0.70
C GLY A 80 13.57 0.62 -0.67
N GLU A 81 13.68 -0.11 0.44
CA GLU A 81 14.63 -1.21 0.60
C GLU A 81 14.18 -2.44 -0.21
N LEU A 82 15.11 -3.07 -0.94
CA LEU A 82 14.85 -4.34 -1.61
C LEU A 82 14.50 -5.42 -0.59
N GLN A 83 13.32 -6.03 -0.75
CA GLN A 83 12.84 -7.12 0.09
C GLN A 83 12.97 -8.49 -0.59
N SER A 84 12.79 -8.51 -1.92
CA SER A 84 12.91 -9.71 -2.72
C SER A 84 13.37 -9.34 -4.13
N ASP A 85 14.30 -10.09 -4.68
CA ASP A 85 14.79 -10.00 -6.07
C ASP A 85 14.12 -11.02 -7.01
N GLU A 86 13.21 -11.84 -6.45
CA GLU A 86 12.26 -12.67 -7.20
C GLU A 86 10.92 -12.65 -6.46
N THR A 87 9.96 -11.88 -6.94
CA THR A 87 8.59 -11.98 -6.43
C THR A 87 7.94 -13.25 -7.00
N GLY A 88 7.88 -14.31 -6.20
CA GLY A 88 7.02 -15.47 -6.48
C GLY A 88 5.55 -15.04 -6.56
N SER A 89 4.71 -15.85 -7.24
CA SER A 89 3.25 -15.69 -7.18
C SER A 89 2.70 -16.10 -5.79
N GLY A 90 1.51 -15.61 -5.47
CA GLY A 90 0.79 -15.97 -4.25
C GLY A 90 1.02 -15.03 -3.08
N TRP A 91 0.75 -15.53 -1.88
CA TRP A 91 0.86 -14.78 -0.65
C TRP A 91 2.30 -14.56 -0.22
N GLN A 92 2.63 -13.31 0.11
CA GLN A 92 3.94 -12.95 0.66
C GLN A 92 3.77 -12.03 1.86
N LYS A 93 4.48 -12.33 2.93
CA LYS A 93 4.59 -11.47 4.10
C LYS A 93 5.90 -10.70 4.05
N ILE A 94 5.81 -9.37 3.94
CA ILE A 94 6.96 -8.49 3.83
C ILE A 94 6.89 -7.52 5.00
N GLU A 95 7.90 -7.52 5.85
CA GLU A 95 7.85 -6.88 7.15
C GLU A 95 6.66 -7.43 7.97
N SER A 96 5.71 -6.58 8.36
CA SER A 96 4.48 -6.99 9.09
C SER A 96 3.25 -7.08 8.21
N ASN A 97 3.34 -6.76 6.91
CA ASN A 97 2.22 -6.66 5.98
C ASN A 97 2.10 -7.88 5.08
N TRP A 98 0.87 -8.26 4.73
CA TRP A 98 0.59 -9.27 3.74
C TRP A 98 0.30 -8.65 2.38
N TYR A 99 0.84 -9.28 1.32
CA TYR A 99 0.68 -8.95 -0.09
C TYR A 99 0.27 -10.19 -0.86
N TYR A 100 -0.34 -10.00 -2.01
CA TYR A 100 -0.62 -11.09 -2.94
C TYR A 100 -0.13 -10.71 -4.34
N PHE A 101 0.56 -11.65 -5.00
CA PHE A 101 1.09 -11.49 -6.34
C PHE A 101 0.44 -12.49 -7.28
N ASP A 102 0.08 -12.07 -8.50
CA ASP A 102 -0.42 -12.96 -9.53
C ASP A 102 0.69 -13.88 -10.09
N GLU A 103 0.32 -14.74 -11.05
CA GLU A 103 1.25 -15.68 -11.68
C GLU A 103 2.38 -14.97 -12.44
N GLU A 104 2.14 -13.76 -12.93
CA GLU A 104 3.14 -12.90 -13.57
C GLU A 104 4.02 -12.17 -12.52
N GLY A 105 3.76 -12.35 -11.21
CA GLY A 105 4.44 -11.68 -10.11
C GLY A 105 4.09 -10.18 -10.01
N LYS A 106 2.91 -9.79 -10.53
CA LYS A 106 2.38 -8.44 -10.36
C LYS A 106 1.62 -8.36 -9.05
N GLN A 107 1.89 -7.34 -8.27
CA GLN A 107 1.21 -7.06 -7.01
C GLN A 107 -0.28 -6.75 -7.22
N ILE A 108 -1.14 -7.40 -6.45
CA ILE A 108 -2.58 -7.14 -6.48
C ILE A 108 -2.91 -5.91 -5.63
N VAL A 109 -3.83 -5.10 -6.15
CA VAL A 109 -4.48 -3.97 -5.46
C VAL A 109 -5.99 -4.08 -5.66
N GLY A 110 -6.77 -3.51 -4.72
CA GLY A 110 -8.24 -3.60 -4.77
C GLY A 110 -8.78 -4.93 -4.23
N LYS A 111 -10.07 -5.22 -4.54
CA LYS A 111 -10.71 -6.49 -4.18
C LYS A 111 -10.18 -7.62 -5.07
N LYS A 112 -9.87 -8.76 -4.46
CA LYS A 112 -9.45 -9.97 -5.16
C LYS A 112 -10.01 -11.20 -4.47
N GLU A 113 -10.64 -12.07 -5.25
CA GLU A 113 -10.99 -13.42 -4.79
C GLU A 113 -9.78 -14.34 -4.96
N ILE A 114 -9.44 -15.05 -3.89
CA ILE A 114 -8.33 -16.00 -3.82
C ILE A 114 -8.86 -17.27 -3.14
N ASN A 115 -8.91 -18.36 -3.88
CA ASN A 115 -9.43 -19.65 -3.40
C ASN A 115 -10.85 -19.55 -2.79
N GLY A 116 -11.75 -18.79 -3.43
CA GLY A 116 -13.14 -18.62 -3.00
C GLY A 116 -13.33 -17.64 -1.82
N VAL A 117 -12.28 -16.95 -1.37
CA VAL A 117 -12.33 -15.95 -0.32
C VAL A 117 -11.94 -14.58 -0.88
N THR A 118 -12.76 -13.57 -0.64
CA THR A 118 -12.47 -12.19 -1.06
C THR A 118 -11.60 -11.47 -0.05
N TYR A 119 -10.55 -10.82 -0.55
CA TYR A 119 -9.63 -9.96 0.18
C TYR A 119 -9.63 -8.56 -0.42
N TYR A 120 -9.13 -7.59 0.33
CA TYR A 120 -8.91 -6.24 -0.16
C TYR A 120 -7.48 -5.79 0.12
N PHE A 121 -6.85 -5.24 -0.91
CA PHE A 121 -5.50 -4.68 -0.86
C PHE A 121 -5.58 -3.18 -1.16
N ASP A 122 -4.96 -2.36 -0.35
CA ASP A 122 -4.94 -0.91 -0.57
C ASP A 122 -4.14 -0.54 -1.84
N ASN A 123 -4.02 0.76 -2.12
CA ASN A 123 -3.28 1.26 -3.29
C ASN A 123 -1.76 0.99 -3.24
N LYS A 124 -1.26 0.51 -2.10
CA LYS A 124 0.13 0.05 -1.91
C LYS A 124 0.21 -1.49 -1.93
N GLY A 125 -0.91 -2.18 -2.20
CA GLY A 125 -1.01 -3.63 -2.22
C GLY A 125 -0.99 -4.28 -0.84
N VAL A 126 -1.14 -3.52 0.25
CA VAL A 126 -1.20 -4.07 1.61
C VAL A 126 -2.58 -4.65 1.87
N MET A 127 -2.65 -5.93 2.27
CA MET A 127 -3.90 -6.58 2.66
C MET A 127 -4.53 -5.85 3.85
N GLN A 128 -5.80 -5.53 3.72
CA GLN A 128 -6.56 -4.81 4.73
C GLN A 128 -7.30 -5.76 5.68
N THR A 129 -7.47 -5.33 6.92
CA THR A 129 -8.25 -6.00 7.97
C THR A 129 -9.12 -4.97 8.70
N GLY A 130 -10.19 -5.42 9.37
CA GLY A 130 -11.16 -4.51 10.00
C GLY A 130 -12.03 -3.78 8.98
N TRP A 131 -12.47 -2.58 9.33
CA TRP A 131 -13.31 -1.75 8.47
C TRP A 131 -12.53 -1.07 7.35
N ALA A 132 -13.01 -1.17 6.12
CA ALA A 132 -12.46 -0.49 4.96
C ALA A 132 -13.57 0.18 4.13
N LEU A 133 -13.35 1.43 3.77
CA LEU A 133 -14.23 2.18 2.86
C LEU A 133 -13.77 1.94 1.43
N ILE A 134 -14.59 1.23 0.64
CA ILE A 134 -14.26 0.83 -0.72
C ILE A 134 -15.37 1.34 -1.64
N GLU A 135 -15.03 2.20 -2.59
CA GLU A 135 -15.98 2.78 -3.55
C GLU A 135 -17.21 3.42 -2.87
N GLY A 136 -17.00 4.07 -1.71
CA GLY A 136 -18.05 4.72 -0.94
C GLY A 136 -18.87 3.79 -0.02
N HIS A 137 -18.56 2.49 0.03
CA HIS A 137 -19.23 1.49 0.86
C HIS A 137 -18.31 0.92 1.94
N TRP A 138 -18.81 0.82 3.18
CA TRP A 138 -18.09 0.17 4.25
C TRP A 138 -18.15 -1.35 4.10
N ASN A 139 -16.98 -1.99 4.17
CA ASN A 139 -16.80 -3.43 4.19
C ASN A 139 -16.00 -3.80 5.46
N TYR A 140 -16.13 -5.04 5.92
CA TYR A 140 -15.37 -5.54 7.05
C TYR A 140 -14.57 -6.78 6.69
N PHE A 141 -13.30 -6.80 7.09
CA PHE A 141 -12.38 -7.91 6.86
C PHE A 141 -11.91 -8.48 8.20
N ALA A 142 -11.93 -9.79 8.33
CA ALA A 142 -11.42 -10.48 9.50
C ALA A 142 -9.92 -10.20 9.71
N SER A 143 -9.37 -10.58 10.85
CA SER A 143 -7.93 -10.52 11.13
C SER A 143 -7.09 -11.35 10.13
N SER A 144 -7.71 -12.35 9.50
CA SER A 144 -7.12 -13.13 8.40
C SER A 144 -7.13 -12.40 7.03
N GLY A 145 -7.76 -11.23 6.94
CA GLY A 145 -8.01 -10.49 5.70
C GLY A 145 -9.26 -10.93 4.93
N ALA A 146 -9.95 -12.01 5.35
CA ALA A 146 -11.14 -12.49 4.67
C ALA A 146 -12.33 -11.52 4.83
N MET A 147 -12.97 -11.14 3.70
CA MET A 147 -14.18 -10.33 3.70
C MET A 147 -15.30 -11.03 4.47
N LYS A 148 -16.01 -10.27 5.30
CA LYS A 148 -17.16 -10.75 6.05
C LYS A 148 -18.47 -10.40 5.37
N THR A 149 -19.47 -11.27 5.57
CA THR A 149 -20.87 -11.08 5.17
C THR A 149 -21.76 -11.49 6.34
N GLY A 150 -23.04 -11.08 6.31
CA GLY A 150 -23.96 -11.35 7.39
C GLY A 150 -23.69 -10.52 8.64
N TRP A 151 -24.13 -11.05 9.80
CA TRP A 151 -23.94 -10.39 11.07
C TRP A 151 -22.49 -10.45 11.54
N ILE A 152 -21.94 -9.30 11.93
CA ILE A 152 -20.65 -9.19 12.60
C ILE A 152 -20.79 -8.42 13.90
N LYS A 153 -19.97 -8.73 14.88
CA LYS A 153 -19.82 -7.97 16.11
C LYS A 153 -18.43 -7.35 16.15
N ASP A 154 -18.38 -6.02 16.11
CA ASP A 154 -17.14 -5.28 16.30
C ASP A 154 -17.21 -4.53 17.62
N LYS A 155 -16.27 -4.81 18.52
CA LYS A 155 -16.32 -4.42 19.92
C LYS A 155 -17.67 -4.90 20.54
N ASP A 156 -18.53 -4.03 21.01
CA ASP A 156 -19.84 -4.44 21.57
C ASP A 156 -21.03 -4.12 20.65
N THR A 157 -20.76 -3.76 19.40
CA THR A 157 -21.79 -3.32 18.45
C THR A 157 -21.98 -4.33 17.33
N TRP A 158 -23.25 -4.64 17.02
CA TRP A 158 -23.62 -5.48 15.89
C TRP A 158 -23.83 -4.66 14.63
N TYR A 159 -23.35 -5.21 13.51
CA TYR A 159 -23.48 -4.68 12.15
C TYR A 159 -23.93 -5.80 11.22
N TYR A 160 -24.59 -5.45 10.12
CA TYR A 160 -24.97 -6.41 9.09
C TYR A 160 -24.35 -6.02 7.76
N LEU A 161 -23.72 -6.98 7.11
CA LEU A 161 -23.13 -6.88 5.78
C LEU A 161 -23.93 -7.75 4.84
N ASP A 162 -24.26 -7.25 3.65
CA ASP A 162 -24.94 -8.06 2.64
C ASP A 162 -24.00 -9.12 2.02
N LYS A 163 -24.50 -9.84 1.02
CA LYS A 163 -23.72 -10.90 0.33
C LYS A 163 -22.51 -10.35 -0.44
N GLU A 164 -22.52 -9.09 -0.82
CA GLU A 164 -21.40 -8.37 -1.42
C GLU A 164 -20.42 -7.79 -0.38
N GLY A 165 -20.70 -8.01 0.90
CA GLY A 165 -19.89 -7.52 2.02
C GLY A 165 -20.11 -6.03 2.32
N ILE A 166 -21.18 -5.42 1.83
CA ILE A 166 -21.49 -3.99 2.03
C ILE A 166 -22.28 -3.83 3.32
N MET A 167 -21.80 -2.95 4.21
CA MET A 167 -22.48 -2.61 5.47
C MET A 167 -23.85 -1.99 5.20
N GLN A 168 -24.88 -2.52 5.83
CA GLN A 168 -26.24 -2.06 5.68
C GLN A 168 -26.62 -1.02 6.76
N THR A 169 -27.56 -0.14 6.41
CA THR A 169 -28.12 0.90 7.28
C THR A 169 -29.64 0.96 7.13
N GLY A 170 -30.32 1.63 8.06
CA GLY A 170 -31.78 1.80 8.01
C GLY A 170 -32.53 0.54 8.44
N LEU A 171 -33.80 0.41 7.98
CA LEU A 171 -34.65 -0.74 8.26
C LEU A 171 -34.29 -1.89 7.31
N GLN A 172 -33.88 -3.03 7.88
CA GLN A 172 -33.52 -4.24 7.14
C GLN A 172 -34.41 -5.41 7.54
N LYS A 173 -34.82 -6.22 6.57
CA LYS A 173 -35.50 -7.49 6.82
C LYS A 173 -34.51 -8.63 6.57
N ILE A 174 -34.04 -9.25 7.64
CA ILE A 174 -33.01 -10.30 7.61
C ILE A 174 -33.65 -11.58 8.14
N GLU A 175 -33.68 -12.63 7.33
CA GLU A 175 -34.27 -13.93 7.69
C GLU A 175 -35.70 -13.82 8.28
N GLY A 176 -36.50 -12.92 7.70
CA GLY A 176 -37.90 -12.70 8.12
C GLY A 176 -38.09 -11.73 9.29
N THR A 177 -37.05 -11.36 10.02
CA THR A 177 -37.04 -10.43 11.12
C THR A 177 -36.59 -9.03 10.70
N HIS A 178 -37.26 -7.99 11.22
CA HIS A 178 -36.89 -6.60 10.98
C HIS A 178 -35.90 -6.10 12.03
N TYR A 179 -34.84 -5.45 11.53
CA TYR A 179 -33.79 -4.83 12.32
C TYR A 179 -33.61 -3.38 11.88
N TYR A 180 -33.30 -2.51 12.81
CA TYR A 180 -32.93 -1.13 12.50
C TYR A 180 -31.45 -0.91 12.77
N LEU A 181 -30.74 -0.50 11.72
CA LEU A 181 -29.34 -0.14 11.74
C LEU A 181 -29.24 1.38 11.57
N ASN A 182 -28.59 2.09 12.47
CA ASN A 182 -28.47 3.55 12.37
C ASN A 182 -27.59 3.97 11.17
N ALA A 183 -27.39 5.27 11.00
CA ALA A 183 -26.59 5.80 9.87
C ALA A 183 -25.10 5.34 9.88
N SER A 184 -24.57 4.92 11.04
CA SER A 184 -23.24 4.32 11.15
C SER A 184 -23.24 2.78 11.01
N GLY A 185 -24.39 2.17 10.66
CA GLY A 185 -24.56 0.72 10.53
C GLY A 185 -24.79 -0.02 11.84
N ALA A 186 -24.75 0.66 12.98
CA ALA A 186 -24.90 0.03 14.28
C ALA A 186 -26.35 -0.42 14.54
N MET A 187 -26.55 -1.71 14.86
CA MET A 187 -27.86 -2.26 15.22
C MET A 187 -28.38 -1.58 16.47
N GLN A 188 -29.63 -1.19 16.43
CA GLN A 188 -30.33 -0.53 17.56
C GLN A 188 -31.23 -1.53 18.30
N THR A 189 -31.28 -1.40 19.60
CA THR A 189 -32.16 -2.15 20.50
C THR A 189 -32.97 -1.22 21.40
N GLY A 190 -34.09 -1.70 21.94
CA GLY A 190 -34.98 -0.94 22.82
C GLY A 190 -35.97 -0.07 22.03
N TRP A 191 -36.82 0.63 22.82
CA TRP A 191 -37.80 1.57 22.28
C TRP A 191 -37.16 2.96 22.12
N LYS A 192 -37.43 3.63 20.99
CA LYS A 192 -37.11 5.06 20.78
C LYS A 192 -38.40 5.83 20.55
#